data_7c3be0aee83dee0d32756d33455847ed
#
_entry.id   7c3be0aee83dee0d32756d33455847ed
#
_cell.length_a   1.000
_cell.length_b   1.000
_cell.length_c   1.000
_cell.angle_alpha   90.00
_cell.angle_beta   90.00
_cell.angle_gamma   90.00
#
_symmetry.space_group_name_H-M   'P 1'
#
loop_
_entity.id
_entity.type
_entity.pdbx_description
1 polymer ?
#
loop_
_entity_poly.entity_id
_entity_poly.type
_entity_poly.pdbx_seq_one_letter_code
_entity_poly.pdbx_strand_id
1 'polypeptide(L)'
;MFSRRLSIGLLCVALSAGILAVPAAAASKGRILVYSGSTGYRHESIPAAVEALKAIGAKAGYTVDASEDPEVFSAEKLKQYQVLVLVSNSTDPKKPESEWFTDSRRDALQGFLKDGKGVIGLHAAADSHYNWPWYGQMIGGYFERHPKGTPKGTLTVVDAKHPATAKLPKTIERNDEWYYYKDFNPTMRVLVTIDPASIGDGEPDVNPNPLVWCHDFGGGRVFYSALGHTPESYSEPYMVNLLTGALAYAASK
;
A
#
# COMPACT_ATOMS: atom_id res chain seq x y z
N MET A 1 -1.36 38.59 -88.44
CA MET A 1 -2.03 39.10 -87.23
C MET A 1 -2.39 37.88 -86.38
N PHE A 2 -1.50 37.46 -85.43
CA PHE A 2 -1.73 36.29 -84.58
C PHE A 2 -1.83 36.79 -83.13
N SER A 3 -3.02 36.69 -82.58
CA SER A 3 -3.29 37.00 -81.15
C SER A 3 -2.96 35.80 -80.27
N ARG A 4 -2.00 35.94 -79.36
CA ARG A 4 -1.69 34.96 -78.32
C ARG A 4 -2.57 35.21 -77.08
N ARG A 5 -3.43 34.28 -76.75
CA ARG A 5 -4.16 34.26 -75.47
C ARG A 5 -3.27 33.65 -74.37
N LEU A 6 -3.02 34.44 -73.32
CA LEU A 6 -2.29 34.00 -72.15
C LEU A 6 -3.30 33.40 -71.17
N SER A 7 -3.19 32.10 -70.87
CA SER A 7 -4.00 31.44 -69.85
C SER A 7 -3.26 31.47 -68.52
N ILE A 8 -3.80 32.15 -67.49
CA ILE A 8 -3.29 32.17 -66.13
C ILE A 8 -3.93 30.99 -65.41
N GLY A 9 -3.14 29.95 -65.08
CA GLY A 9 -3.58 28.84 -64.25
C GLY A 9 -3.50 29.23 -62.74
N LEU A 10 -4.64 29.22 -62.09
CA LEU A 10 -4.75 29.45 -60.64
C LEU A 10 -4.41 28.14 -59.89
N LEU A 11 -3.27 28.13 -59.21
CA LEU A 11 -2.83 26.98 -58.37
C LEU A 11 -3.45 27.12 -56.98
N CYS A 12 -4.53 26.37 -56.67
CA CYS A 12 -5.07 26.26 -55.34
C CYS A 12 -4.23 25.32 -54.48
N VAL A 13 -3.46 25.88 -53.54
CA VAL A 13 -2.77 25.09 -52.49
C VAL A 13 -3.78 24.84 -51.37
N ALA A 14 -4.24 23.59 -51.29
CA ALA A 14 -5.07 23.17 -50.13
C ALA A 14 -4.15 22.90 -48.93
N LEU A 15 -4.19 23.76 -47.91
CA LEU A 15 -3.59 23.54 -46.59
C LEU A 15 -4.46 22.51 -45.84
N SER A 16 -4.04 21.27 -45.78
CA SER A 16 -4.61 20.26 -44.89
C SER A 16 -4.07 20.49 -43.46
N ALA A 17 -4.87 21.13 -42.59
CA ALA A 17 -4.60 21.21 -41.16
C ALA A 17 -4.75 19.80 -40.56
N GLY A 18 -3.64 19.11 -40.30
CA GLY A 18 -3.61 17.86 -39.54
C GLY A 18 -4.02 18.13 -38.10
N ILE A 19 -5.21 17.71 -37.69
CA ILE A 19 -5.62 17.70 -36.29
C ILE A 19 -4.82 16.62 -35.59
N LEU A 20 -3.82 17.03 -34.82
CA LEU A 20 -3.13 16.12 -33.88
C LEU A 20 -4.14 15.70 -32.83
N ALA A 21 -4.66 14.48 -32.92
CA ALA A 21 -5.48 13.89 -31.89
C ALA A 21 -4.62 13.71 -30.62
N VAL A 22 -4.88 14.52 -29.61
CA VAL A 22 -4.32 14.31 -28.26
C VAL A 22 -4.91 12.99 -27.77
N PRO A 23 -4.09 12.00 -27.37
CA PRO A 23 -4.63 10.76 -26.86
C PRO A 23 -5.48 11.06 -25.62
N ALA A 24 -6.73 10.65 -25.64
CA ALA A 24 -7.62 10.75 -24.48
C ALA A 24 -6.95 10.02 -23.30
N ALA A 25 -6.75 10.70 -22.18
CA ALA A 25 -6.25 10.09 -20.97
C ALA A 25 -7.18 8.91 -20.63
N ALA A 26 -6.64 7.72 -20.45
CA ALA A 26 -7.42 6.56 -20.05
C ALA A 26 -8.16 6.90 -18.73
N ALA A 27 -9.47 6.57 -18.67
CA ALA A 27 -10.25 6.80 -17.47
C ALA A 27 -9.62 6.08 -16.27
N SER A 28 -9.54 6.76 -15.13
CA SER A 28 -9.00 6.17 -13.90
C SER A 28 -9.81 4.94 -13.50
N LYS A 29 -9.13 3.86 -13.05
CA LYS A 29 -9.78 2.65 -12.50
C LYS A 29 -10.48 2.92 -11.17
N GLY A 30 -10.18 4.04 -10.51
CA GLY A 30 -10.72 4.43 -9.21
C GLY A 30 -9.71 5.21 -8.40
N ARG A 31 -9.98 5.36 -7.09
CA ARG A 31 -9.15 6.16 -6.19
C ARG A 31 -8.59 5.31 -5.04
N ILE A 32 -7.40 5.64 -4.60
CA ILE A 32 -6.70 5.05 -3.45
C ILE A 32 -6.44 6.17 -2.45
N LEU A 33 -6.69 5.92 -1.18
CA LEU A 33 -6.26 6.78 -0.09
C LEU A 33 -5.01 6.20 0.57
N VAL A 34 -3.94 6.97 0.64
CA VAL A 34 -2.75 6.69 1.43
C VAL A 34 -2.82 7.56 2.68
N TYR A 35 -2.99 6.93 3.83
CA TYR A 35 -2.99 7.61 5.11
C TYR A 35 -1.68 7.34 5.87
N SER A 36 -1.01 8.40 6.33
CA SER A 36 0.29 8.32 6.99
C SER A 36 0.41 9.18 8.25
N GLY A 37 -0.73 9.60 8.83
CA GLY A 37 -0.74 10.30 10.12
C GLY A 37 -0.30 9.37 11.24
N SER A 38 0.69 9.77 12.03
CA SER A 38 1.24 9.03 13.15
C SER A 38 1.22 9.91 14.39
N THR A 39 0.72 9.38 15.51
CA THR A 39 0.69 10.03 16.83
C THR A 39 1.61 9.33 17.82
N GLY A 40 2.16 8.19 17.46
CA GLY A 40 3.26 7.48 18.12
C GLY A 40 4.62 7.79 17.50
N TYR A 41 5.43 6.76 17.28
CA TYR A 41 6.72 6.91 16.61
C TYR A 41 6.54 7.20 15.12
N ARG A 42 7.07 8.35 14.67
CA ARG A 42 7.01 8.74 13.26
C ARG A 42 8.23 8.22 12.51
N HIS A 43 8.02 7.30 11.59
CA HIS A 43 9.08 6.71 10.79
C HIS A 43 9.58 7.66 9.69
N GLU A 44 10.89 7.72 9.51
CA GLU A 44 11.54 8.52 8.44
C GLU A 44 11.19 8.02 7.03
N SER A 45 10.78 6.77 6.91
CA SER A 45 10.39 6.16 5.65
C SER A 45 9.02 6.62 5.11
N ILE A 46 8.20 7.27 5.91
CA ILE A 46 6.83 7.69 5.51
C ILE A 46 6.81 8.48 4.19
N PRO A 47 7.65 9.53 3.98
CA PRO A 47 7.62 10.27 2.72
C PRO A 47 7.96 9.40 1.51
N ALA A 48 8.97 8.52 1.62
CA ALA A 48 9.36 7.61 0.54
C ALA A 48 8.25 6.60 0.23
N ALA A 49 7.58 6.07 1.26
CA ALA A 49 6.44 5.19 1.11
C ALA A 49 5.28 5.85 0.34
N VAL A 50 4.93 7.08 0.72
CA VAL A 50 3.85 7.84 0.08
C VAL A 50 4.16 8.07 -1.41
N GLU A 51 5.38 8.50 -1.75
CA GLU A 51 5.77 8.74 -3.14
C GLU A 51 5.81 7.45 -3.96
N ALA A 52 6.32 6.35 -3.40
CA ALA A 52 6.29 5.04 -4.06
C ALA A 52 4.85 4.57 -4.33
N LEU A 53 3.96 4.71 -3.36
CA LEU A 53 2.54 4.34 -3.50
C LEU A 53 1.81 5.19 -4.54
N LYS A 54 2.09 6.50 -4.61
CA LYS A 54 1.59 7.37 -5.68
C LYS A 54 2.04 6.89 -7.05
N ALA A 55 3.34 6.59 -7.21
CA ALA A 55 3.88 6.09 -8.47
C ALA A 55 3.30 4.72 -8.86
N ILE A 56 3.20 3.78 -7.91
CA ILE A 56 2.62 2.45 -8.12
C ILE A 56 1.14 2.56 -8.50
N GLY A 57 0.37 3.35 -7.77
CA GLY A 57 -1.06 3.54 -8.03
C GLY A 57 -1.30 4.18 -9.39
N ALA A 58 -0.57 5.26 -9.73
CA ALA A 58 -0.65 5.90 -11.03
C ALA A 58 -0.31 4.94 -12.18
N LYS A 59 0.77 4.15 -12.05
CA LYS A 59 1.14 3.13 -13.03
C LYS A 59 0.08 2.03 -13.18
N ALA A 60 -0.64 1.72 -12.10
CA ALA A 60 -1.74 0.77 -12.12
C ALA A 60 -3.07 1.37 -12.64
N GLY A 61 -3.12 2.68 -12.92
CA GLY A 61 -4.27 3.40 -13.47
C GLY A 61 -5.22 3.95 -12.42
N TYR A 62 -4.77 4.16 -11.18
CA TYR A 62 -5.55 4.75 -10.10
C TYR A 62 -5.15 6.22 -9.86
N THR A 63 -6.09 7.01 -9.37
CA THR A 63 -5.81 8.29 -8.72
C THR A 63 -5.44 8.01 -7.27
N VAL A 64 -4.34 8.60 -6.78
CA VAL A 64 -3.87 8.39 -5.41
C VAL A 64 -3.88 9.70 -4.65
N ASP A 65 -4.65 9.73 -3.57
CA ASP A 65 -4.65 10.84 -2.61
C ASP A 65 -3.83 10.43 -1.38
N ALA A 66 -3.13 11.38 -0.79
CA ALA A 66 -2.39 11.18 0.46
C ALA A 66 -2.86 12.17 1.52
N SER A 67 -2.95 11.71 2.77
CA SER A 67 -3.35 12.54 3.90
C SER A 67 -2.71 12.06 5.20
N GLU A 68 -2.46 13.00 6.10
CA GLU A 68 -2.14 12.74 7.51
C GLU A 68 -3.26 13.21 8.45
N ASP A 69 -4.31 13.83 7.90
CA ASP A 69 -5.45 14.32 8.64
C ASP A 69 -6.45 13.17 8.92
N PRO A 70 -6.72 12.80 10.18
CA PRO A 70 -7.66 11.75 10.52
C PRO A 70 -9.11 12.06 10.15
N GLU A 71 -9.44 13.30 9.84
CA GLU A 71 -10.77 13.70 9.35
C GLU A 71 -11.12 13.09 7.98
N VAL A 72 -10.15 12.42 7.31
CA VAL A 72 -10.43 11.63 6.09
C VAL A 72 -11.27 10.39 6.40
N PHE A 73 -11.26 9.90 7.64
CA PHE A 73 -12.03 8.74 8.09
C PHE A 73 -13.49 9.12 8.41
N SER A 74 -14.22 9.52 7.39
CA SER A 74 -15.66 9.64 7.44
C SER A 74 -16.31 8.81 6.33
N ALA A 75 -17.51 8.29 6.55
CA ALA A 75 -18.22 7.45 5.58
C ALA A 75 -18.35 8.16 4.22
N GLU A 76 -18.60 9.49 4.24
CA GLU A 76 -18.72 10.26 3.02
C GLU A 76 -17.40 10.37 2.24
N LYS A 77 -16.28 10.63 2.93
CA LYS A 77 -14.98 10.77 2.27
C LYS A 77 -14.45 9.40 1.81
N LEU A 78 -14.63 8.33 2.62
CA LEU A 78 -14.12 7.01 2.28
C LEU A 78 -14.87 6.35 1.11
N LYS A 79 -16.14 6.64 0.88
CA LYS A 79 -16.94 6.01 -0.20
C LYS A 79 -16.32 6.15 -1.59
N GLN A 80 -15.51 7.20 -1.84
CA GLN A 80 -14.87 7.46 -3.13
C GLN A 80 -13.64 6.57 -3.39
N TYR A 81 -13.10 5.91 -2.36
CA TYR A 81 -11.90 5.09 -2.47
C TYR A 81 -12.24 3.61 -2.59
N GLN A 82 -11.38 2.87 -3.28
CA GLN A 82 -11.45 1.41 -3.43
C GLN A 82 -10.45 0.72 -2.51
N VAL A 83 -9.33 1.37 -2.23
CA VAL A 83 -8.27 0.86 -1.35
C VAL A 83 -7.83 1.97 -0.41
N LEU A 84 -7.67 1.61 0.85
CA LEU A 84 -7.02 2.41 1.89
C LEU A 84 -5.65 1.78 2.17
N VAL A 85 -4.59 2.60 2.14
CA VAL A 85 -3.25 2.19 2.55
C VAL A 85 -2.88 2.92 3.83
N LEU A 86 -2.64 2.18 4.90
CA LEU A 86 -2.18 2.67 6.21
C LEU A 86 -0.66 2.55 6.25
N VAL A 87 0.05 3.67 6.27
CA VAL A 87 1.51 3.72 6.21
C VAL A 87 2.06 4.15 7.55
N SER A 88 2.64 3.23 8.31
CA SER A 88 3.32 3.49 9.60
C SER A 88 2.55 4.47 10.51
N ASN A 89 1.23 4.29 10.57
CA ASN A 89 0.30 5.16 11.29
C ASN A 89 0.25 4.81 12.80
N SER A 90 1.43 4.68 13.43
CA SER A 90 1.57 4.24 14.82
C SER A 90 0.87 5.17 15.82
N THR A 91 0.44 4.59 16.95
CA THR A 91 -0.02 5.29 18.15
C THR A 91 0.88 4.93 19.33
N ASP A 92 0.87 5.73 20.38
CA ASP A 92 1.64 5.45 21.60
C ASP A 92 0.78 4.63 22.58
N PRO A 93 1.08 3.34 22.83
CA PRO A 93 0.27 2.50 23.73
C PRO A 93 0.24 3.00 25.18
N LYS A 94 1.19 3.87 25.58
CA LYS A 94 1.23 4.50 26.91
C LYS A 94 0.39 5.77 27.00
N LYS A 95 -0.15 6.24 25.86
CA LYS A 95 -0.95 7.45 25.74
C LYS A 95 -2.25 7.14 25.02
N PRO A 96 -3.31 6.70 25.73
CA PRO A 96 -4.60 6.39 25.10
C PRO A 96 -5.15 7.52 24.23
N GLU A 97 -4.86 8.77 24.58
CA GLU A 97 -5.22 9.94 23.80
C GLU A 97 -4.51 10.04 22.44
N SER A 98 -3.46 9.26 22.22
CA SER A 98 -2.82 9.16 20.91
C SER A 98 -3.66 8.40 19.88
N GLU A 99 -4.64 7.61 20.34
CA GLU A 99 -5.54 6.88 19.45
C GLU A 99 -6.57 7.84 18.84
N TRP A 100 -6.47 8.02 17.54
CA TRP A 100 -7.32 8.96 16.79
C TRP A 100 -8.53 8.31 16.11
N PHE A 101 -8.68 6.97 16.13
CA PHE A 101 -9.92 6.33 15.74
C PHE A 101 -10.97 6.50 16.85
N THR A 102 -11.78 7.54 16.71
CA THR A 102 -13.00 7.73 17.51
C THR A 102 -14.15 6.86 17.00
N ASP A 103 -15.28 6.83 17.68
CA ASP A 103 -16.42 5.96 17.32
C ASP A 103 -16.87 6.16 15.88
N SER A 104 -17.07 7.40 15.43
CA SER A 104 -17.50 7.69 14.06
C SER A 104 -16.45 7.30 12.99
N ARG A 105 -15.16 7.42 13.31
CA ARG A 105 -14.09 7.01 12.42
C ARG A 105 -13.92 5.49 12.40
N ARG A 106 -14.19 4.81 13.54
CA ARG A 106 -14.25 3.34 13.63
C ARG A 106 -15.39 2.81 12.74
N ASP A 107 -16.58 3.39 12.87
CA ASP A 107 -17.73 3.04 12.04
C ASP A 107 -17.44 3.25 10.55
N ALA A 108 -16.76 4.34 10.18
CA ALA A 108 -16.41 4.63 8.81
C ALA A 108 -15.44 3.58 8.22
N LEU A 109 -14.42 3.15 8.97
CA LEU A 109 -13.48 2.10 8.53
C LEU A 109 -14.17 0.73 8.45
N GLN A 110 -15.01 0.40 9.43
CA GLN A 110 -15.79 -0.84 9.39
C GLN A 110 -16.76 -0.86 8.19
N GLY A 111 -17.44 0.25 7.93
CA GLY A 111 -18.31 0.42 6.77
C GLY A 111 -17.55 0.28 5.45
N PHE A 112 -16.35 0.85 5.36
CA PHE A 112 -15.47 0.74 4.19
C PHE A 112 -15.16 -0.72 3.83
N LEU A 113 -14.78 -1.54 4.80
CA LEU A 113 -14.54 -2.97 4.59
C LEU A 113 -15.83 -3.72 4.28
N LYS A 114 -16.93 -3.42 4.97
CA LYS A 114 -18.25 -4.03 4.73
C LYS A 114 -18.74 -3.81 3.29
N ASP A 115 -18.34 -2.71 2.67
CA ASP A 115 -18.62 -2.41 1.26
C ASP A 115 -17.68 -3.16 0.28
N GLY A 116 -16.90 -4.13 0.76
CA GLY A 116 -16.01 -4.96 -0.06
C GLY A 116 -14.73 -4.25 -0.50
N LYS A 117 -14.34 -3.16 0.16
CA LYS A 117 -13.13 -2.39 -0.14
C LYS A 117 -11.89 -3.04 0.47
N GLY A 118 -10.69 -2.65 -0.02
CA GLY A 118 -9.43 -3.21 0.44
C GLY A 118 -8.65 -2.32 1.41
N VAL A 119 -7.95 -2.95 2.35
CA VAL A 119 -7.01 -2.27 3.25
C VAL A 119 -5.62 -2.87 3.08
N ILE A 120 -4.60 -2.03 3.00
CA ILE A 120 -3.19 -2.41 3.02
C ILE A 120 -2.55 -1.74 4.23
N GLY A 121 -1.96 -2.52 5.13
CA GLY A 121 -1.15 -2.02 6.24
C GLY A 121 0.34 -2.18 5.96
N LEU A 122 1.11 -1.15 6.24
CA LEU A 122 2.56 -1.17 6.05
C LEU A 122 3.28 -0.83 7.36
N HIS A 123 4.25 -1.68 7.69
CA HIS A 123 5.18 -1.52 8.81
C HIS A 123 4.45 -1.20 10.11
N ALA A 124 4.66 -0.02 10.70
CA ALA A 124 4.05 0.36 11.98
C ALA A 124 2.52 0.62 11.90
N ALA A 125 1.85 0.19 10.82
CA ALA A 125 0.40 0.06 10.84
C ALA A 125 -0.08 -1.00 11.85
N ALA A 126 0.74 -1.99 12.20
CA ALA A 126 0.45 -2.96 13.26
C ALA A 126 0.78 -2.44 14.67
N ASP A 127 1.53 -1.34 14.79
CA ASP A 127 1.88 -0.66 16.05
C ASP A 127 0.89 0.47 16.34
N SER A 128 -0.40 0.14 16.36
CA SER A 128 -1.43 1.16 16.39
C SER A 128 -2.73 0.66 17.01
N HIS A 129 -3.47 1.56 17.65
CA HIS A 129 -4.84 1.35 18.13
C HIS A 129 -5.04 0.11 19.01
N TYR A 130 -4.15 -0.11 19.97
CA TYR A 130 -4.14 -1.26 20.88
C TYR A 130 -5.42 -1.41 21.72
N ASN A 131 -6.15 -0.31 21.96
CA ASN A 131 -7.41 -0.32 22.69
C ASN A 131 -8.63 -0.63 21.78
N TRP A 132 -8.38 -1.05 20.54
CA TRP A 132 -9.42 -1.43 19.61
C TRP A 132 -9.16 -2.83 19.01
N PRO A 133 -9.54 -3.92 19.72
CA PRO A 133 -9.25 -5.30 19.27
C PRO A 133 -9.69 -5.62 17.85
N TRP A 134 -10.75 -4.98 17.36
CA TRP A 134 -11.19 -5.11 15.98
C TRP A 134 -10.08 -4.67 15.00
N TYR A 135 -9.34 -3.59 15.32
CA TYR A 135 -8.23 -3.11 14.48
C TYR A 135 -7.10 -4.13 14.42
N GLY A 136 -6.71 -4.71 15.56
CA GLY A 136 -5.69 -5.78 15.61
C GLY A 136 -6.09 -6.99 14.77
N GLN A 137 -7.35 -7.42 14.87
CA GLN A 137 -7.87 -8.50 14.05
C GLN A 137 -7.97 -8.11 12.56
N MET A 138 -8.28 -6.87 12.23
CA MET A 138 -8.28 -6.36 10.87
C MET A 138 -6.87 -6.37 10.28
N ILE A 139 -5.88 -5.81 10.97
CA ILE A 139 -4.50 -5.75 10.47
C ILE A 139 -3.81 -7.13 10.47
N GLY A 140 -4.31 -8.06 11.28
CA GLY A 140 -3.87 -9.44 11.37
C GLY A 140 -2.98 -9.80 12.57
N GLY A 141 -2.61 -8.81 13.39
CA GLY A 141 -1.83 -8.95 14.61
C GLY A 141 -1.29 -7.60 15.07
N TYR A 142 -1.07 -7.48 16.36
CA TYR A 142 -0.44 -6.28 16.91
C TYR A 142 1.08 -6.45 16.99
N PHE A 143 1.81 -5.37 16.70
CA PHE A 143 3.22 -5.29 17.01
C PHE A 143 3.45 -5.54 18.52
N GLU A 144 4.47 -6.30 18.84
CA GLU A 144 4.87 -6.62 20.21
C GLU A 144 6.28 -6.11 20.52
N ARG A 145 7.24 -6.47 19.69
CA ARG A 145 8.65 -6.11 19.83
C ARG A 145 9.41 -6.21 18.52
N HIS A 146 10.62 -5.70 18.50
CA HIS A 146 11.63 -5.95 17.47
C HIS A 146 13.02 -6.05 18.10
N PRO A 147 13.98 -6.74 17.49
CA PRO A 147 15.40 -6.67 17.84
C PRO A 147 15.95 -5.27 17.62
N LYS A 148 17.05 -4.94 18.30
CA LYS A 148 17.67 -3.62 18.15
C LYS A 148 18.22 -3.41 16.74
N GLY A 149 17.93 -2.25 16.16
CA GLY A 149 18.44 -1.83 14.86
C GLY A 149 17.81 -2.55 13.69
N THR A 150 18.54 -2.56 12.57
CA THR A 150 18.12 -3.16 11.31
C THR A 150 19.09 -4.24 10.84
N PRO A 151 19.19 -5.38 11.56
CA PRO A 151 20.11 -6.45 11.20
C PRO A 151 19.75 -7.05 9.83
N LYS A 152 20.77 -7.61 9.14
CA LYS A 152 20.56 -8.37 7.92
C LYS A 152 19.80 -9.65 8.24
N GLY A 153 18.74 -9.93 7.49
CA GLY A 153 17.93 -11.13 7.62
C GLY A 153 17.61 -11.74 6.26
N THR A 154 17.23 -13.02 6.28
CA THR A 154 16.84 -13.77 5.10
C THR A 154 15.34 -14.05 5.13
N LEU A 155 14.60 -13.41 4.22
CA LEU A 155 13.19 -13.66 4.01
C LEU A 155 12.96 -14.91 3.18
N THR A 156 11.89 -15.64 3.48
CA THR A 156 11.40 -16.75 2.67
C THR A 156 9.99 -16.47 2.15
N VAL A 157 9.83 -16.50 0.83
CA VAL A 157 8.50 -16.49 0.19
C VAL A 157 7.89 -17.87 0.34
N VAL A 158 6.85 -17.98 1.17
CA VAL A 158 6.18 -19.26 1.46
C VAL A 158 4.99 -19.52 0.55
N ASP A 159 4.43 -18.46 -0.04
CA ASP A 159 3.37 -18.54 -1.03
C ASP A 159 3.69 -17.69 -2.28
N ALA A 160 4.23 -18.35 -3.30
CA ALA A 160 4.59 -17.70 -4.57
C ALA A 160 3.42 -17.58 -5.56
N LYS A 161 2.19 -18.00 -5.20
CA LYS A 161 1.02 -17.91 -6.09
C LYS A 161 0.21 -16.64 -5.87
N HIS A 162 0.42 -15.95 -4.75
CA HIS A 162 -0.29 -14.71 -4.46
C HIS A 162 0.22 -13.56 -5.35
N PRO A 163 -0.63 -12.64 -5.84
CA PRO A 163 -0.21 -11.53 -6.71
C PRO A 163 0.96 -10.70 -6.16
N ALA A 164 1.01 -10.50 -4.84
CA ALA A 164 2.06 -9.72 -4.20
C ALA A 164 3.44 -10.43 -4.20
N THR A 165 3.47 -11.74 -4.28
CA THR A 165 4.70 -12.54 -4.17
C THR A 165 5.08 -13.29 -5.44
N ALA A 166 4.20 -13.34 -6.44
CA ALA A 166 4.40 -14.12 -7.67
C ALA A 166 5.64 -13.69 -8.49
N LYS A 167 6.11 -12.46 -8.31
CA LYS A 167 7.31 -11.94 -8.99
C LYS A 167 8.53 -11.83 -8.08
N LEU A 168 8.43 -12.35 -6.85
CA LEU A 168 9.54 -12.30 -5.90
C LEU A 168 10.39 -13.57 -6.01
N PRO A 169 11.71 -13.47 -5.76
CA PRO A 169 12.56 -14.65 -5.63
C PRO A 169 12.14 -15.45 -4.38
N LYS A 170 12.51 -16.73 -4.33
CA LYS A 170 12.18 -17.62 -3.20
C LYS A 170 12.73 -17.11 -1.87
N THR A 171 13.92 -16.51 -1.90
CA THR A 171 14.59 -15.90 -0.75
C THR A 171 15.06 -14.49 -1.09
N ILE A 172 15.02 -13.60 -0.09
CA ILE A 172 15.45 -12.20 -0.20
C ILE A 172 16.31 -11.87 1.01
N GLU A 173 17.56 -11.50 0.79
CA GLU A 173 18.42 -10.98 1.85
C GLU A 173 18.31 -9.46 1.90
N ARG A 174 18.10 -8.91 3.09
CA ARG A 174 18.03 -7.47 3.31
C ARG A 174 18.24 -7.05 4.75
N ASN A 175 18.42 -5.76 4.96
CA ASN A 175 18.33 -5.14 6.27
C ASN A 175 16.96 -4.52 6.45
N ASP A 176 16.30 -4.78 7.59
CA ASP A 176 15.07 -4.10 7.99
C ASP A 176 14.89 -4.19 9.51
N GLU A 177 13.85 -3.55 10.04
CA GLU A 177 13.40 -3.73 11.41
C GLU A 177 12.42 -4.91 11.43
N TRP A 178 12.77 -5.96 12.18
CA TRP A 178 12.05 -7.23 12.17
C TRP A 178 11.01 -7.28 13.28
N TYR A 179 9.75 -7.08 12.94
CA TYR A 179 8.64 -7.09 13.89
C TYR A 179 8.25 -8.50 14.31
N TYR A 180 7.99 -8.66 15.60
CA TYR A 180 7.25 -9.76 16.20
C TYR A 180 5.87 -9.28 16.62
N TYR A 181 4.94 -10.20 16.68
CA TYR A 181 3.52 -9.86 16.84
C TYR A 181 2.85 -10.71 17.91
N LYS A 182 1.76 -10.17 18.45
CA LYS A 182 0.81 -10.85 19.32
C LYS A 182 -0.60 -10.76 18.77
N ASP A 183 -1.52 -11.54 19.36
CA ASP A 183 -2.96 -11.51 19.04
C ASP A 183 -3.26 -11.72 17.56
N PHE A 184 -2.57 -12.68 16.93
CA PHE A 184 -2.73 -13.00 15.51
C PHE A 184 -4.18 -13.33 15.14
N ASN A 185 -4.62 -12.84 14.00
CA ASN A 185 -5.84 -13.31 13.38
C ASN A 185 -5.63 -14.74 12.85
N PRO A 186 -6.44 -15.73 13.31
CA PRO A 186 -6.23 -17.14 12.94
C PRO A 186 -6.53 -17.45 11.48
N THR A 187 -7.17 -16.52 10.74
CA THR A 187 -7.51 -16.72 9.32
C THR A 187 -6.48 -16.13 8.37
N MET A 188 -5.42 -15.52 8.88
CA MET A 188 -4.40 -14.92 8.02
C MET A 188 -3.66 -15.99 7.20
N ARG A 189 -3.46 -15.69 5.92
CA ARG A 189 -2.64 -16.45 4.99
C ARG A 189 -1.25 -15.82 4.92
N VAL A 190 -0.25 -16.49 5.47
CA VAL A 190 1.13 -16.02 5.48
C VAL A 190 1.74 -16.15 4.09
N LEU A 191 2.41 -15.11 3.62
CA LEU A 191 3.02 -15.01 2.29
C LEU A 191 4.55 -14.99 2.35
N VAL A 192 5.11 -14.30 3.36
CA VAL A 192 6.56 -14.18 3.58
C VAL A 192 6.85 -14.32 5.06
N THR A 193 7.91 -15.05 5.36
CA THR A 193 8.41 -15.25 6.73
C THR A 193 9.90 -14.91 6.83
N ILE A 194 10.39 -14.75 8.06
CA ILE A 194 11.81 -14.71 8.39
C ILE A 194 12.13 -15.83 9.38
N ASP A 195 13.32 -16.42 9.24
CA ASP A 195 13.90 -17.27 10.29
C ASP A 195 14.60 -16.35 11.32
N PRO A 196 14.13 -16.30 12.57
CA PRO A 196 14.73 -15.49 13.62
C PRO A 196 16.21 -15.80 13.87
N ALA A 197 16.65 -17.03 13.68
CA ALA A 197 18.05 -17.39 13.79
C ALA A 197 18.93 -16.65 12.78
N SER A 198 18.37 -16.28 11.61
CA SER A 198 19.09 -15.53 10.56
C SER A 198 19.46 -14.11 10.96
N ILE A 199 18.80 -13.55 11.98
CA ILE A 199 19.03 -12.19 12.49
C ILE A 199 19.66 -12.19 13.88
N GLY A 200 20.04 -13.39 14.40
CA GLY A 200 20.64 -13.54 15.71
C GLY A 200 19.66 -13.33 16.88
N ASP A 201 18.36 -13.36 16.64
CA ASP A 201 17.33 -13.31 17.67
C ASP A 201 16.91 -14.75 18.01
N GLY A 202 17.37 -15.21 19.16
CA GLY A 202 17.54 -16.63 19.42
C GLY A 202 16.30 -17.47 19.65
N GLU A 203 15.17 -16.93 20.17
CA GLU A 203 14.02 -17.80 20.52
C GLU A 203 12.70 -17.03 20.50
N PRO A 204 12.08 -16.81 19.35
CA PRO A 204 10.72 -16.31 19.32
C PRO A 204 9.71 -17.43 19.57
N ASP A 205 8.59 -17.10 20.15
CA ASP A 205 7.44 -18.01 20.33
C ASP A 205 6.88 -18.52 19.00
N VAL A 206 7.16 -17.79 17.89
CA VAL A 206 6.71 -18.14 16.55
C VAL A 206 7.90 -18.24 15.59
N ASN A 207 8.16 -19.44 15.09
CA ASN A 207 9.22 -19.74 14.12
C ASN A 207 8.69 -20.68 13.02
N PRO A 208 8.73 -20.27 11.71
CA PRO A 208 9.24 -19.00 11.21
C PRO A 208 8.28 -17.84 11.51
N ASN A 209 8.86 -16.64 11.76
CA ASN A 209 8.08 -15.46 12.09
C ASN A 209 7.42 -14.85 10.84
N PRO A 210 6.09 -14.64 10.82
CA PRO A 210 5.39 -14.05 9.67
C PRO A 210 5.69 -12.56 9.55
N LEU A 211 5.95 -12.10 8.32
CA LEU A 211 6.22 -10.69 8.01
C LEU A 211 5.24 -10.09 6.98
N VAL A 212 4.70 -10.93 6.11
CA VAL A 212 3.71 -10.50 5.11
C VAL A 212 2.57 -11.50 5.10
N TRP A 213 1.34 -10.99 5.15
CA TRP A 213 0.13 -11.82 5.10
C TRP A 213 -1.05 -11.11 4.47
N CYS A 214 -2.10 -11.85 4.19
CA CYS A 214 -3.38 -11.34 3.75
C CYS A 214 -4.53 -12.20 4.31
N HIS A 215 -5.71 -11.65 4.35
CA HIS A 215 -6.94 -12.35 4.72
C HIS A 215 -8.18 -11.53 4.32
N ASP A 216 -9.32 -12.17 4.29
CA ASP A 216 -10.60 -11.49 4.17
C ASP A 216 -11.06 -11.08 5.58
N PHE A 217 -11.54 -9.85 5.73
CA PHE A 217 -12.01 -9.33 7.01
C PHE A 217 -13.12 -8.30 6.84
N GLY A 218 -14.20 -8.44 7.62
CA GLY A 218 -15.29 -7.47 7.65
C GLY A 218 -16.04 -7.28 6.33
N GLY A 219 -15.86 -8.18 5.35
CA GLY A 219 -16.42 -8.11 3.99
C GLY A 219 -15.42 -7.62 2.93
N GLY A 220 -14.27 -7.10 3.34
CA GLY A 220 -13.20 -6.61 2.46
C GLY A 220 -11.95 -7.49 2.49
N ARG A 221 -10.91 -7.04 1.79
CA ARG A 221 -9.61 -7.71 1.74
C ARG A 221 -8.56 -6.91 2.46
N VAL A 222 -7.78 -7.59 3.30
CA VAL A 222 -6.70 -6.97 4.05
C VAL A 222 -5.38 -7.61 3.65
N PHE A 223 -4.38 -6.77 3.42
CA PHE A 223 -3.00 -7.14 3.19
C PHE A 223 -2.12 -6.39 4.20
N TYR A 224 -1.13 -7.06 4.74
CA TYR A 224 -0.15 -6.43 5.62
C TYR A 224 1.27 -6.81 5.23
N SER A 225 2.21 -5.86 5.37
CA SER A 225 3.65 -6.07 5.24
C SER A 225 4.40 -5.35 6.36
N ALA A 226 5.21 -6.09 7.11
CA ALA A 226 6.13 -5.56 8.10
C ALA A 226 7.27 -4.73 7.51
N LEU A 227 7.58 -4.95 6.22
CA LEU A 227 8.73 -4.35 5.55
C LEU A 227 8.53 -2.85 5.32
N GLY A 228 9.65 -2.10 5.36
CA GLY A 228 9.61 -0.69 5.01
C GLY A 228 10.00 0.27 6.13
N HIS A 229 10.81 -0.16 7.10
CA HIS A 229 11.34 0.73 8.13
C HIS A 229 12.19 1.86 7.55
N THR A 230 12.99 1.58 6.52
CA THR A 230 13.90 2.57 5.93
C THR A 230 13.35 3.18 4.63
N PRO A 231 13.71 4.44 4.30
CA PRO A 231 13.30 5.08 3.04
C PRO A 231 13.73 4.31 1.79
N GLU A 232 14.93 3.71 1.79
CA GLU A 232 15.51 2.96 0.69
C GLU A 232 14.66 1.75 0.30
N SER A 233 13.97 1.14 1.28
CA SER A 233 13.08 0.00 1.08
C SER A 233 12.09 0.23 -0.06
N TYR A 234 11.56 1.43 -0.19
CA TYR A 234 10.49 1.75 -1.15
C TYR A 234 10.98 1.94 -2.58
N SER A 235 12.29 1.98 -2.81
CA SER A 235 12.92 1.98 -4.14
C SER A 235 13.38 0.60 -4.60
N GLU A 236 13.41 -0.39 -3.72
CA GLU A 236 13.88 -1.73 -4.03
C GLU A 236 12.89 -2.48 -4.95
N PRO A 237 13.37 -3.14 -6.02
CA PRO A 237 12.48 -3.75 -7.01
C PRO A 237 11.51 -4.78 -6.44
N TYR A 238 11.93 -5.56 -5.44
CA TYR A 238 11.03 -6.54 -4.82
C TYR A 238 9.94 -5.85 -3.99
N MET A 239 10.23 -4.73 -3.30
CA MET A 239 9.23 -3.97 -2.55
C MET A 239 8.20 -3.33 -3.50
N VAL A 240 8.65 -2.76 -4.61
CA VAL A 240 7.77 -2.24 -5.66
C VAL A 240 6.86 -3.35 -6.23
N ASN A 241 7.41 -4.55 -6.48
CA ASN A 241 6.63 -5.71 -6.94
C ASN A 241 5.63 -6.17 -5.88
N LEU A 242 6.05 -6.26 -4.61
CA LEU A 242 5.21 -6.64 -3.47
C LEU A 242 4.00 -5.68 -3.36
N LEU A 243 4.25 -4.37 -3.33
CA LEU A 243 3.21 -3.35 -3.20
C LEU A 243 2.29 -3.28 -4.42
N THR A 244 2.83 -3.48 -5.63
CA THR A 244 2.03 -3.56 -6.86
C THR A 244 1.04 -4.74 -6.80
N GLY A 245 1.51 -5.90 -6.36
CA GLY A 245 0.64 -7.07 -6.22
C GLY A 245 -0.32 -6.98 -5.03
N ALA A 246 0.10 -6.34 -3.92
CA ALA A 246 -0.77 -6.02 -2.80
C ALA A 246 -1.95 -5.12 -3.21
N LEU A 247 -1.65 -4.09 -4.01
CA LEU A 247 -2.67 -3.21 -4.57
C LEU A 247 -3.64 -3.97 -5.48
N ALA A 248 -3.13 -4.84 -6.35
CA ALA A 248 -3.96 -5.66 -7.22
C ALA A 248 -4.88 -6.61 -6.42
N TYR A 249 -4.37 -7.20 -5.33
CA TYR A 249 -5.16 -8.04 -4.42
C TYR A 249 -6.23 -7.23 -3.69
N ALA A 250 -5.85 -6.12 -3.05
CA ALA A 250 -6.78 -5.32 -2.26
C ALA A 250 -7.88 -4.65 -3.11
N ALA A 251 -7.58 -4.31 -4.38
CA ALA A 251 -8.53 -3.70 -5.31
C ALA A 251 -9.40 -4.72 -6.06
N SER A 252 -9.11 -6.03 -5.96
CA SER A 252 -9.93 -7.05 -6.64
C SER A 252 -11.28 -7.21 -5.93
N LYS A 253 -12.35 -7.48 -6.72
CA LYS A 253 -13.70 -7.76 -6.19
C LYS A 253 -13.83 -9.22 -5.81
#